data_4409fc6112063d8477816242067c684a
#
_entry.id   4409fc6112063d8477816242067c684a
#
_cell.length_a   1.000
_cell.length_b   1.000
_cell.length_c   1.000
_cell.angle_alpha   90.00
_cell.angle_beta   90.00
_cell.angle_gamma   90.00
#
_symmetry.space_group_name_H-M   'P 1'
#
loop_
_entity.id
_entity.type
_entity.pdbx_description
1 polymer ?
#
loop_
_entity_poly.entity_id
_entity_poly.type
_entity_poly.pdbx_seq_one_letter_code
_entity_poly.pdbx_strand_id
1 'polypeptide(L)'
;MNSKIYVACMAIALAAGSVAARAETSTPVKHSSGELKQMEQQAHTAQQYQALASYFRSRQQNFREQAQEEVPLMAWRSQFTFSLAAKYPQPYISSRNRYDYFMYETNQMSQKAAYYEGLAASAK
;
A
#
# COMPACT_ATOMS: atom_id res chain seq x y z
N MET A 1 15.47 -3.57 -59.44
CA MET A 1 15.63 -2.50 -58.44
C MET A 1 15.64 -3.16 -57.07
N ASN A 2 16.73 -3.00 -56.39
CA ASN A 2 17.18 -3.88 -55.32
C ASN A 2 16.61 -3.47 -53.94
N SER A 3 15.73 -4.30 -53.36
CA SER A 3 15.35 -4.20 -51.97
C SER A 3 16.17 -5.20 -51.17
N LYS A 4 17.17 -4.73 -50.47
CA LYS A 4 17.98 -5.53 -49.55
C LYS A 4 17.20 -5.68 -48.22
N ILE A 5 16.71 -6.88 -47.96
CA ILE A 5 16.14 -7.26 -46.70
C ILE A 5 17.28 -7.56 -45.74
N TYR A 6 17.47 -6.72 -44.73
CA TYR A 6 18.39 -7.00 -43.61
C TYR A 6 17.66 -7.82 -42.58
N VAL A 7 17.96 -9.11 -42.52
CA VAL A 7 17.61 -9.98 -41.42
C VAL A 7 18.62 -9.72 -40.30
N ALA A 8 18.18 -9.03 -39.27
CA ALA A 8 18.95 -8.88 -38.03
C ALA A 8 18.63 -10.04 -37.10
N CYS A 9 19.56 -11.02 -37.04
CA CYS A 9 19.54 -12.04 -36.01
C CYS A 9 19.90 -11.39 -34.66
N MET A 10 18.95 -11.23 -33.78
CA MET A 10 19.21 -10.91 -32.38
C MET A 10 19.54 -12.21 -31.60
N ALA A 11 20.82 -12.33 -31.28
CA ALA A 11 21.29 -13.35 -30.35
C ALA A 11 20.79 -13.03 -28.94
N ILE A 12 19.94 -13.90 -28.39
CA ILE A 12 19.52 -13.83 -26.99
C ILE A 12 20.65 -14.39 -26.14
N ALA A 13 21.43 -13.52 -25.52
CA ALA A 13 22.37 -13.91 -24.48
C ALA A 13 21.60 -14.20 -23.18
N LEU A 14 21.49 -15.47 -22.81
CA LEU A 14 21.06 -15.90 -21.48
C LEU A 14 22.18 -15.58 -20.48
N ALA A 15 22.13 -14.40 -19.88
CA ALA A 15 22.90 -14.09 -18.70
C ALA A 15 22.12 -14.58 -17.47
N ALA A 16 22.56 -15.72 -16.89
CA ALA A 16 22.16 -16.14 -15.57
C ALA A 16 22.77 -15.17 -14.55
N GLY A 17 22.08 -14.06 -14.31
CA GLY A 17 22.39 -13.11 -13.25
C GLY A 17 21.53 -13.41 -12.05
N SER A 18 22.17 -13.80 -10.93
CA SER A 18 21.56 -13.90 -9.61
C SER A 18 20.88 -12.59 -9.26
N VAL A 19 19.55 -12.57 -9.32
CA VAL A 19 18.75 -11.44 -8.85
C VAL A 19 18.79 -11.48 -7.34
N ALA A 20 19.75 -10.75 -6.74
CA ALA A 20 19.62 -10.32 -5.37
C ALA A 20 18.29 -9.56 -5.28
N ALA A 21 17.36 -10.07 -4.50
CA ALA A 21 16.09 -9.44 -4.23
C ALA A 21 16.36 -8.10 -3.55
N ARG A 22 16.52 -7.05 -4.35
CA ARG A 22 16.49 -5.69 -3.89
C ARG A 22 15.03 -5.43 -3.55
N ALA A 23 14.74 -5.31 -2.26
CA ALA A 23 13.46 -4.82 -1.80
C ALA A 23 13.31 -3.40 -2.37
N GLU A 24 12.66 -3.29 -3.52
CA GLU A 24 12.18 -2.02 -4.02
C GLU A 24 11.13 -1.57 -3.02
N THR A 25 11.48 -0.56 -2.24
CA THR A 25 10.51 0.27 -1.52
C THR A 25 9.67 0.96 -2.60
N SER A 26 8.67 0.23 -3.08
CA SER A 26 7.67 0.78 -3.97
C SER A 26 6.90 1.81 -3.16
N THR A 27 7.20 3.08 -3.41
CA THR A 27 6.35 4.18 -2.94
C THR A 27 4.92 3.87 -3.35
N PRO A 28 3.96 3.85 -2.43
CA PRO A 28 2.58 3.49 -2.76
C PRO A 28 2.07 4.50 -3.80
N VAL A 29 1.72 3.99 -4.97
CA VAL A 29 1.10 4.80 -6.02
C VAL A 29 -0.21 5.32 -5.45
N LYS A 30 -0.30 6.64 -5.25
CA LYS A 30 -1.52 7.29 -4.79
C LYS A 30 -2.47 7.40 -5.98
N HIS A 31 -3.40 6.47 -6.09
CA HIS A 31 -4.54 6.63 -6.99
C HIS A 31 -5.54 7.62 -6.40
N SER A 32 -6.15 8.44 -7.23
CA SER A 32 -7.27 9.26 -6.81
C SER A 32 -8.46 8.34 -6.43
N SER A 33 -9.34 8.83 -5.57
CA SER A 33 -10.52 8.04 -5.17
C SER A 33 -11.42 7.65 -6.35
N GLY A 34 -11.44 8.48 -7.40
CA GLY A 34 -12.17 8.21 -8.64
C GLY A 34 -11.52 7.10 -9.47
N GLU A 35 -10.20 7.14 -9.64
CA GLU A 35 -9.44 6.11 -10.36
C GLU A 35 -9.56 4.75 -9.68
N LEU A 36 -9.43 4.72 -8.36
CA LEU A 36 -9.56 3.49 -7.58
C LEU A 36 -10.96 2.87 -7.77
N LYS A 37 -12.01 3.68 -7.65
CA LYS A 37 -13.38 3.23 -7.87
C LYS A 37 -13.60 2.69 -9.28
N GLN A 38 -13.00 3.33 -10.28
CA GLN A 38 -13.05 2.85 -11.66
C GLN A 38 -12.30 1.52 -11.82
N MET A 39 -11.12 1.37 -11.22
CA MET A 39 -10.38 0.10 -11.21
C MET A 39 -11.19 -1.02 -10.55
N GLU A 40 -11.83 -0.76 -9.42
CA GLU A 40 -12.71 -1.71 -8.72
C GLU A 40 -13.90 -2.14 -9.58
N GLN A 41 -14.51 -1.21 -10.33
CA GLN A 41 -15.65 -1.51 -11.20
C GLN A 41 -15.26 -2.25 -12.49
N GLN A 42 -14.06 -2.04 -13.00
CA GLN A 42 -13.58 -2.61 -14.26
C GLN A 42 -12.79 -3.91 -14.07
N ALA A 43 -12.47 -4.29 -12.84
CA ALA A 43 -11.73 -5.51 -12.59
C ALA A 43 -12.60 -6.76 -12.85
N HIS A 44 -12.15 -7.61 -13.76
CA HIS A 44 -12.82 -8.86 -14.13
C HIS A 44 -11.85 -10.04 -14.25
N THR A 45 -10.55 -9.81 -14.22
CA THR A 45 -9.51 -10.84 -14.37
C THR A 45 -8.76 -11.08 -13.08
N ALA A 46 -8.23 -12.28 -12.89
CA ALA A 46 -7.39 -12.63 -11.74
C ALA A 46 -6.24 -11.65 -11.54
N GLN A 47 -5.60 -11.23 -12.64
CA GLN A 47 -4.48 -10.28 -12.59
C GLN A 47 -4.92 -8.89 -12.11
N GLN A 48 -6.09 -8.41 -12.53
CA GLN A 48 -6.64 -7.12 -12.08
C GLN A 48 -7.01 -7.18 -10.58
N TYR A 49 -7.61 -8.28 -10.13
CA TYR A 49 -7.89 -8.48 -8.71
C TYR A 49 -6.62 -8.58 -7.86
N GLN A 50 -5.56 -9.23 -8.36
CA GLN A 50 -4.26 -9.25 -7.68
C GLN A 50 -3.64 -7.84 -7.58
N ALA A 51 -3.78 -7.02 -8.62
CA ALA A 51 -3.29 -5.63 -8.59
C ALA A 51 -4.05 -4.81 -7.53
N LEU A 52 -5.37 -4.95 -7.42
CA LEU A 52 -6.18 -4.32 -6.37
C LEU A 52 -5.80 -4.81 -4.98
N ALA A 53 -5.62 -6.12 -4.80
CA ALA A 53 -5.18 -6.71 -3.54
C ALA A 53 -3.82 -6.14 -3.10
N SER A 54 -2.86 -6.08 -4.02
CA SER A 54 -1.53 -5.51 -3.77
C SER A 54 -1.59 -4.04 -3.40
N TYR A 55 -2.44 -3.26 -4.06
CA TYR A 55 -2.69 -1.85 -3.71
C TYR A 55 -3.21 -1.73 -2.27
N PHE A 56 -4.23 -2.51 -1.89
CA PHE A 56 -4.77 -2.45 -0.53
C PHE A 56 -3.79 -2.97 0.52
N ARG A 57 -2.93 -3.96 0.20
CA ARG A 57 -1.84 -4.39 1.09
C ARG A 57 -0.82 -3.27 1.34
N SER A 58 -0.43 -2.56 0.29
CA SER A 58 0.46 -1.41 0.42
C SER A 58 -0.16 -0.30 1.28
N ARG A 59 -1.45 0.00 1.10
CA ARG A 59 -2.18 0.96 1.92
C ARG A 59 -2.29 0.52 3.38
N GLN A 60 -2.56 -0.77 3.61
CA GLN A 60 -2.58 -1.38 4.95
C GLN A 60 -1.24 -1.15 5.66
N GLN A 61 -0.14 -1.46 5.00
CA GLN A 61 1.20 -1.28 5.56
C GLN A 61 1.48 0.19 5.90
N ASN A 62 1.13 1.10 5.01
CA ASN A 62 1.31 2.54 5.24
C ASN A 62 0.53 3.04 6.48
N PHE A 63 -0.75 2.66 6.63
CA PHE A 63 -1.52 3.04 7.81
C PHE A 63 -0.97 2.41 9.09
N ARG A 64 -0.47 1.18 9.02
CA ARG A 64 0.16 0.50 10.14
C ARG A 64 1.44 1.23 10.60
N GLU A 65 2.26 1.68 9.68
CA GLU A 65 3.46 2.47 9.97
C GLU A 65 3.08 3.80 10.63
N GLN A 66 2.07 4.51 10.11
CA GLN A 66 1.57 5.74 10.72
C GLN A 66 1.04 5.51 12.14
N ALA A 67 0.34 4.39 12.39
CA ALA A 67 -0.07 4.03 13.74
C ALA A 67 1.12 3.80 14.67
N GLN A 68 2.16 3.13 14.18
CA GLN A 68 3.38 2.88 14.98
C GLN A 68 4.13 4.17 15.31
N GLU A 69 4.11 5.18 14.44
CA GLU A 69 4.71 6.50 14.70
C GLU A 69 4.00 7.25 15.84
N GLU A 70 2.71 7.01 16.05
CA GLU A 70 1.97 7.64 17.16
C GLU A 70 2.30 7.04 18.53
N VAL A 71 2.80 5.79 18.61
CA VAL A 71 3.09 5.11 19.87
C VAL A 71 4.10 5.87 20.74
N PRO A 72 5.30 6.24 20.24
CA PRO A 72 6.26 7.03 21.03
C PRO A 72 5.73 8.43 21.36
N LEU A 73 4.91 9.02 20.49
CA LEU A 73 4.28 10.32 20.73
C LEU A 73 3.26 10.25 21.87
N MET A 74 2.47 9.17 21.96
CA MET A 74 1.57 8.95 23.09
C MET A 74 2.34 8.80 24.38
N ALA A 75 3.41 8.00 24.40
CA ALA A 75 4.25 7.79 25.56
C ALA A 75 4.89 9.11 26.04
N TRP A 76 5.43 9.90 25.13
CA TRP A 76 6.01 11.20 25.44
C TRP A 76 4.94 12.19 25.96
N ARG A 77 3.80 12.31 25.28
CA ARG A 77 2.72 13.25 25.62
C ARG A 77 2.01 12.89 26.91
N SER A 78 1.98 11.61 27.30
CA SER A 78 1.39 11.17 28.56
C SER A 78 2.11 11.74 29.80
N GLN A 79 3.39 12.10 29.66
CA GLN A 79 4.19 12.69 30.73
C GLN A 79 3.82 14.16 31.03
N PHE A 80 3.15 14.84 30.08
CA PHE A 80 2.84 16.27 30.18
C PHE A 80 1.36 16.58 30.46
N THR A 81 0.58 15.58 30.86
CA THR A 81 -0.88 15.70 31.02
C THR A 81 -1.33 16.70 32.11
N PHE A 82 -0.46 17.05 33.04
CA PHE A 82 -0.84 17.90 34.18
C PHE A 82 -0.72 19.41 33.95
N SER A 83 0.06 19.89 32.99
CA SER A 83 0.35 21.32 32.89
C SER A 83 -0.45 22.10 31.85
N LEU A 84 -1.15 21.44 30.92
CA LEU A 84 -1.89 22.08 29.83
C LEU A 84 -3.40 21.76 29.80
N ALA A 85 -3.92 21.17 30.88
CA ALA A 85 -5.20 20.46 30.89
C ALA A 85 -6.47 21.34 30.82
N ALA A 86 -6.36 22.67 30.87
CA ALA A 86 -7.58 23.48 31.12
C ALA A 86 -8.26 24.02 29.84
N LYS A 87 -7.63 24.04 28.68
CA LYS A 87 -8.18 24.75 27.51
C LYS A 87 -8.22 24.01 26.19
N TYR A 88 -7.50 22.88 26.04
CA TYR A 88 -7.40 22.17 24.77
C TYR A 88 -7.50 20.65 24.97
N PRO A 89 -7.99 19.89 23.95
CA PRO A 89 -7.95 18.43 24.03
C PRO A 89 -6.51 18.01 24.32
N GLN A 90 -6.32 17.16 25.33
CA GLN A 90 -5.01 16.75 25.83
C GLN A 90 -4.20 16.19 24.63
N PRO A 91 -2.93 16.59 24.46
CA PRO A 91 -2.09 16.13 23.34
C PRO A 91 -2.00 14.59 23.24
N TYR A 92 -2.06 13.91 24.38
CA TYR A 92 -2.14 12.45 24.44
C TYR A 92 -3.41 11.92 23.76
N ILE A 93 -4.58 12.49 24.01
CA ILE A 93 -5.85 12.08 23.40
C ILE A 93 -5.80 12.26 21.88
N SER A 94 -5.19 13.32 21.39
CA SER A 94 -5.02 13.55 19.94
C SER A 94 -4.15 12.47 19.29
N SER A 95 -3.05 12.06 19.90
CA SER A 95 -2.21 10.96 19.39
C SER A 95 -2.91 9.62 19.46
N ARG A 96 -3.65 9.36 20.56
CA ARG A 96 -4.45 8.16 20.69
C ARG A 96 -5.53 8.06 19.63
N ASN A 97 -6.27 9.15 19.39
CA ASN A 97 -7.30 9.18 18.36
C ASN A 97 -6.72 8.94 16.96
N ARG A 98 -5.52 9.48 16.66
CA ARG A 98 -4.84 9.20 15.40
C ARG A 98 -4.39 7.75 15.30
N TYR A 99 -3.84 7.19 16.37
CA TYR A 99 -3.49 5.77 16.42
C TYR A 99 -4.71 4.89 16.15
N ASP A 100 -5.81 5.13 16.85
CA ASP A 100 -7.05 4.37 16.70
C ASP A 100 -7.61 4.48 15.27
N TYR A 101 -7.56 5.69 14.67
CA TYR A 101 -7.94 5.91 13.28
C TYR A 101 -7.06 5.11 12.31
N PHE A 102 -5.74 5.18 12.45
CA PHE A 102 -4.83 4.44 11.57
C PHE A 102 -4.97 2.92 11.72
N MET A 103 -5.23 2.44 12.93
CA MET A 103 -5.50 1.01 13.15
C MET A 103 -6.84 0.58 12.54
N TYR A 104 -7.86 1.43 12.61
CA TYR A 104 -9.12 1.19 11.92
C TYR A 104 -8.92 1.11 10.40
N GLU A 105 -8.24 2.07 9.79
CA GLU A 105 -7.92 2.07 8.36
C GLU A 105 -7.07 0.85 7.97
N THR A 106 -6.10 0.46 8.79
CA THR A 106 -5.31 -0.76 8.61
C THR A 106 -6.21 -1.99 8.48
N ASN A 107 -7.19 -2.12 9.35
CA ASN A 107 -8.17 -3.21 9.33
C ASN A 107 -9.05 -3.16 8.06
N GLN A 108 -9.55 -1.99 7.68
CA GLN A 108 -10.36 -1.81 6.46
C GLN A 108 -9.57 -2.22 5.21
N MET A 109 -8.30 -1.79 5.09
CA MET A 109 -7.45 -2.15 3.96
C MET A 109 -7.12 -3.65 3.94
N SER A 110 -6.93 -4.26 5.10
CA SER A 110 -6.72 -5.70 5.23
C SER A 110 -7.90 -6.51 4.72
N GLN A 111 -9.12 -6.12 5.10
CA GLN A 111 -10.35 -6.79 4.64
C GLN A 111 -10.54 -6.66 3.13
N LYS A 112 -10.31 -5.47 2.57
CA LYS A 112 -10.38 -5.24 1.12
C LYS A 112 -9.33 -6.06 0.37
N ALA A 113 -8.10 -6.12 0.86
CA ALA A 113 -7.05 -6.93 0.26
C ALA A 113 -7.43 -8.41 0.24
N ALA A 114 -7.89 -8.95 1.36
CA ALA A 114 -8.33 -10.35 1.45
C ALA A 114 -9.52 -10.65 0.53
N TYR A 115 -10.46 -9.71 0.39
CA TYR A 115 -11.58 -9.84 -0.54
C TYR A 115 -11.09 -9.99 -2.00
N TYR A 116 -10.19 -9.11 -2.46
CA TYR A 116 -9.66 -9.18 -3.82
C TYR A 116 -8.72 -10.37 -4.04
N GLU A 117 -7.97 -10.81 -3.02
CA GLU A 117 -7.20 -12.06 -3.07
C GLU A 117 -8.13 -13.27 -3.29
N GLY A 118 -9.29 -13.30 -2.62
CA GLY A 118 -10.32 -14.31 -2.82
C GLY A 118 -10.90 -14.30 -4.23
N LEU A 119 -11.22 -13.13 -4.77
CA LEU A 119 -11.68 -12.98 -6.15
C LEU A 119 -10.62 -13.41 -7.17
N ALA A 120 -9.36 -13.05 -6.95
CA ALA A 120 -8.25 -13.46 -7.81
C ALA A 120 -8.08 -14.99 -7.85
N ALA A 121 -8.24 -15.65 -6.70
CA ALA A 121 -8.16 -17.11 -6.61
C ALA A 121 -9.34 -17.83 -7.27
N SER A 122 -10.52 -17.21 -7.31
CA SER A 122 -11.73 -17.77 -7.91
C SER A 122 -11.90 -17.44 -9.39
N ALA A 123 -11.24 -16.40 -9.90
CA ALA A 123 -11.25 -16.03 -11.31
C ALA A 123 -10.35 -17.00 -12.10
N LYS A 124 -10.98 -17.85 -12.90
CA LYS A 124 -10.30 -18.80 -13.80
C LYS A 124 -10.13 -18.22 -15.19
#